data_0ed912796db5104334f6f4e04a237c23
#
_entry.id   0ed912796db5104334f6f4e04a237c23
#
_cell.length_a   1.000
_cell.length_b   1.000
_cell.length_c   1.000
_cell.angle_alpha   90.00
_cell.angle_beta   90.00
_cell.angle_gamma   90.00
#
_symmetry.space_group_name_H-M   'P 1'
#
loop_
_entity.id
_entity.type
_entity.pdbx_description
1 polymer ?
#
loop_
_entity_poly.entity_id
_entity_poly.type
_entity_poly.pdbx_seq_one_letter_code
_entity_poly.pdbx_strand_id
1 'polypeptide(L)'
;MFRFLNIFVVAFTLAGCANSTFVFVESENFDERVRHIVIHYTSENFADSLRLLTEKTSYPVSSHYLIPERDDATYQPARLKVHSLVRERDRAWHAGRSSWFGQTDLNYSSIGIELVNLSGCDQPVQELGNDLDFYENCQFREFDDR
;
A
#
# COMPACT_ATOMS: atom_id res chain seq x y z
N MET A 1 -9.13 20.81 -65.11
CA MET A 1 -7.77 20.38 -64.78
C MET A 1 -7.78 19.95 -63.30
N PHE A 2 -8.14 18.67 -63.06
CA PHE A 2 -8.27 18.13 -61.70
C PHE A 2 -6.95 17.51 -61.27
N ARG A 3 -6.36 18.01 -60.17
CA ARG A 3 -5.16 17.45 -59.57
C ARG A 3 -5.61 16.38 -58.55
N PHE A 4 -5.32 15.11 -58.85
CA PHE A 4 -5.45 14.02 -57.88
C PHE A 4 -4.32 14.08 -56.88
N LEU A 5 -4.68 14.29 -55.59
CA LEU A 5 -3.78 14.22 -54.48
C LEU A 5 -3.63 12.76 -54.04
N ASN A 6 -2.51 12.13 -54.39
CA ASN A 6 -2.18 10.78 -53.90
C ASN A 6 -1.78 10.87 -52.43
N ILE A 7 -2.67 10.35 -51.54
CA ILE A 7 -2.35 10.15 -50.14
C ILE A 7 -1.65 8.81 -50.00
N PHE A 8 -0.34 8.87 -49.73
CA PHE A 8 0.43 7.68 -49.38
C PHE A 8 0.15 7.36 -47.91
N VAL A 9 -0.63 6.30 -47.64
CA VAL A 9 -0.80 5.74 -46.29
C VAL A 9 0.38 4.80 -46.05
N VAL A 10 1.37 5.26 -45.24
CA VAL A 10 2.43 4.40 -44.75
C VAL A 10 1.87 3.59 -43.56
N ALA A 11 1.54 2.34 -43.81
CA ALA A 11 1.19 1.39 -42.77
C ALA A 11 2.49 0.97 -42.03
N PHE A 12 2.72 1.50 -40.84
CA PHE A 12 3.73 1.02 -39.91
C PHE A 12 3.26 -0.32 -39.34
N THR A 13 3.74 -1.42 -39.89
CA THR A 13 3.59 -2.74 -39.25
C THR A 13 4.58 -2.81 -38.09
N LEU A 14 4.07 -2.69 -36.87
CA LEU A 14 4.82 -3.04 -35.67
C LEU A 14 5.01 -4.57 -35.66
N ALA A 15 6.08 -5.03 -36.27
CA ALA A 15 6.56 -6.40 -36.08
C ALA A 15 7.12 -6.51 -34.65
N GLY A 16 6.24 -6.73 -33.66
CA GLY A 16 6.61 -7.11 -32.32
C GLY A 16 7.37 -8.44 -32.41
N CYS A 17 8.59 -8.48 -31.86
CA CYS A 17 9.36 -9.71 -31.71
C CYS A 17 8.61 -10.72 -30.85
N ALA A 18 7.78 -11.54 -31.48
CA ALA A 18 7.07 -12.65 -30.84
C ALA A 18 7.96 -13.91 -30.79
N ASN A 19 9.18 -13.78 -30.26
CA ASN A 19 10.01 -14.91 -29.86
C ASN A 19 10.02 -15.03 -28.34
N SER A 20 8.82 -15.18 -27.73
CA SER A 20 8.74 -15.63 -26.36
C SER A 20 9.09 -17.11 -26.32
N THR A 21 10.19 -17.46 -25.66
CA THR A 21 10.56 -18.85 -25.36
C THR A 21 9.69 -19.43 -24.22
N PHE A 22 8.80 -18.62 -23.66
CA PHE A 22 7.93 -19.02 -22.56
C PHE A 22 6.52 -19.28 -23.10
N VAL A 23 5.99 -20.45 -22.72
CA VAL A 23 4.60 -20.83 -22.91
C VAL A 23 3.95 -20.88 -21.53
N PHE A 24 2.91 -20.08 -21.33
CA PHE A 24 2.11 -20.16 -20.12
C PHE A 24 1.12 -21.33 -20.28
N VAL A 25 1.18 -22.27 -19.34
CA VAL A 25 0.19 -23.34 -19.20
C VAL A 25 -0.34 -23.25 -17.79
N GLU A 26 -1.62 -22.93 -17.66
CA GLU A 26 -2.26 -22.80 -16.35
C GLU A 26 -2.37 -24.14 -15.65
N SER A 27 -1.93 -24.19 -14.39
CA SER A 27 -2.09 -25.35 -13.52
C SER A 27 -3.38 -25.19 -12.72
N GLU A 28 -4.09 -26.28 -12.49
CA GLU A 28 -5.23 -26.30 -11.56
C GLU A 28 -4.77 -26.43 -10.09
N ASN A 29 -3.47 -26.66 -9.85
CA ASN A 29 -2.88 -26.84 -8.52
C ASN A 29 -2.19 -25.54 -8.08
N PHE A 30 -2.95 -24.55 -7.64
CA PHE A 30 -2.42 -23.33 -7.06
C PHE A 30 -3.28 -22.87 -5.87
N ASP A 31 -2.74 -22.00 -5.05
CA ASP A 31 -3.43 -21.36 -3.94
C ASP A 31 -3.28 -19.84 -4.05
N GLU A 32 -4.32 -19.12 -3.65
CA GLU A 32 -4.30 -17.65 -3.59
C GLU A 32 -3.53 -17.20 -2.36
N ARG A 33 -2.57 -16.29 -2.56
CA ARG A 33 -1.79 -15.72 -1.45
C ARG A 33 -2.65 -14.82 -0.56
N VAL A 34 -3.48 -13.97 -1.16
CA VAL A 34 -4.22 -12.92 -0.45
C VAL A 34 -5.56 -13.46 0.02
N ARG A 35 -5.74 -13.53 1.35
CA ARG A 35 -6.97 -13.97 2.02
C ARG A 35 -7.53 -12.91 2.96
N HIS A 36 -6.72 -11.91 3.33
CA HIS A 36 -7.07 -10.90 4.32
C HIS A 36 -6.69 -9.50 3.85
N ILE A 37 -7.43 -8.52 4.32
CA ILE A 37 -7.04 -7.12 4.31
C ILE A 37 -6.83 -6.72 5.77
N VAL A 38 -5.69 -6.12 6.07
CA VAL A 38 -5.37 -5.58 7.39
C VAL A 38 -5.24 -4.08 7.24
N ILE A 39 -6.06 -3.36 7.97
CA ILE A 39 -6.08 -1.89 7.97
C ILE A 39 -5.41 -1.41 9.25
N HIS A 40 -4.46 -0.51 9.09
CA HIS A 40 -3.73 0.17 10.15
C HIS A 40 -3.91 1.67 10.04
N TYR A 41 -3.47 2.39 11.06
CA TYR A 41 -3.24 3.83 11.00
C TYR A 41 -1.81 4.12 11.45
N THR A 42 -1.21 5.19 10.91
CA THR A 42 0.25 5.39 11.01
C THR A 42 0.71 6.08 12.28
N SER A 43 -0.16 6.80 12.99
CA SER A 43 0.19 7.74 14.09
C SER A 43 1.21 8.83 13.69
N GLU A 44 1.42 9.03 12.39
CA GLU A 44 2.40 9.94 11.81
C GLU A 44 1.75 10.74 10.67
N ASN A 45 2.35 11.88 10.31
CA ASN A 45 1.98 12.62 9.12
C ASN A 45 2.35 11.85 7.84
N PHE A 46 1.84 12.31 6.69
CA PHE A 46 2.05 11.63 5.41
C PHE A 46 3.54 11.50 5.03
N ALA A 47 4.33 12.57 5.19
CA ALA A 47 5.74 12.55 4.79
C ALA A 47 6.55 11.55 5.61
N ASP A 48 6.35 11.51 6.91
CA ASP A 48 7.02 10.57 7.80
C ASP A 48 6.51 9.15 7.61
N SER A 49 5.20 8.95 7.43
CA SER A 49 4.62 7.66 7.08
C SER A 49 5.21 7.09 5.78
N LEU A 50 5.27 7.91 4.74
CA LEU A 50 5.86 7.49 3.46
C LEU A 50 7.32 7.09 3.61
N ARG A 51 8.10 7.91 4.33
CA ARG A 51 9.51 7.64 4.62
C ARG A 51 9.70 6.32 5.38
N LEU A 52 8.97 6.12 6.47
CA LEU A 52 9.06 4.92 7.31
C LEU A 52 8.69 3.64 6.55
N LEU A 53 7.69 3.71 5.67
CA LEU A 53 7.19 2.56 4.93
C LEU A 53 7.99 2.23 3.66
N THR A 54 8.89 3.13 3.21
CA THR A 54 9.65 2.95 1.96
C THR A 54 11.15 2.91 2.14
N GLU A 55 11.69 3.56 3.17
CA GLU A 55 13.13 3.58 3.40
C GLU A 55 13.59 2.36 4.20
N LYS A 56 14.84 1.96 3.95
CA LYS A 56 15.46 0.87 4.69
C LYS A 56 15.86 1.34 6.09
N THR A 57 15.27 0.71 7.11
CA THR A 57 15.52 0.99 8.52
C THR A 57 16.06 -0.23 9.26
N SER A 58 16.51 -0.07 10.51
CA SER A 58 16.89 -1.20 11.39
C SER A 58 15.68 -2.05 11.79
N TYR A 59 14.48 -1.48 11.79
CA TYR A 59 13.21 -2.16 12.02
C TYR A 59 12.34 -2.00 10.77
N PRO A 60 12.56 -2.84 9.74
CA PRO A 60 11.90 -2.65 8.47
C PRO A 60 10.39 -2.93 8.58
N VAL A 61 9.61 -1.95 8.17
CA VAL A 61 8.16 -2.02 8.02
C VAL A 61 7.77 -1.58 6.63
N SER A 62 6.67 -2.10 6.11
CA SER A 62 6.13 -1.67 4.82
C SER A 62 4.66 -2.04 4.72
N SER A 63 3.92 -1.36 3.85
CA SER A 63 2.53 -1.67 3.54
C SER A 63 2.32 -1.71 2.03
N HIS A 64 1.24 -2.33 1.57
CA HIS A 64 0.93 -2.33 0.14
C HIS A 64 0.39 -0.98 -0.30
N TYR A 65 -0.40 -0.34 0.57
CA TYR A 65 -1.03 0.94 0.29
C TYR A 65 -0.87 1.90 1.45
N LEU A 66 -0.68 3.17 1.12
CA LEU A 66 -0.74 4.30 2.04
C LEU A 66 -1.79 5.28 1.52
N ILE A 67 -2.74 5.62 2.37
CA ILE A 67 -3.83 6.55 2.07
C ILE A 67 -3.61 7.81 2.91
N PRO A 68 -3.38 8.98 2.28
CA PRO A 68 -3.15 10.22 3.01
C PRO A 68 -4.43 10.75 3.67
N GLU A 69 -4.26 11.50 4.74
CA GLU A 69 -5.31 12.32 5.31
C GLU A 69 -5.48 13.62 4.50
N ARG A 70 -6.72 14.10 4.37
CA ARG A 70 -7.03 15.29 3.54
C ARG A 70 -6.33 16.55 4.00
N ASP A 71 -6.31 16.77 5.29
CA ASP A 71 -5.83 18.01 5.92
C ASP A 71 -4.39 17.90 6.45
N ASP A 72 -3.66 16.86 6.00
CA ASP A 72 -2.26 16.69 6.35
C ASP A 72 -1.40 17.77 5.65
N ALA A 73 -0.76 18.60 6.46
CA ALA A 73 0.07 19.72 5.97
C ALA A 73 1.28 19.26 5.12
N THR A 74 1.69 18.00 5.26
CA THR A 74 2.81 17.42 4.51
C THR A 74 2.38 16.78 3.19
N TYR A 75 1.06 16.63 2.95
CA TYR A 75 0.51 16.11 1.72
C TYR A 75 0.17 17.24 0.74
N GLN A 76 0.97 17.41 -0.30
CA GLN A 76 0.87 18.54 -1.24
C GLN A 76 -0.14 18.41 -2.40
N PRO A 77 -0.49 17.19 -2.91
CA PRO A 77 -1.38 17.08 -4.06
C PRO A 77 -2.79 17.61 -3.78
N ALA A 78 -3.37 18.31 -4.74
CA ALA A 78 -4.72 18.90 -4.64
C ALA A 78 -5.86 17.86 -4.50
N ARG A 79 -5.57 16.59 -4.78
CA ARG A 79 -6.52 15.47 -4.66
C ARG A 79 -5.86 14.32 -3.92
N LEU A 80 -6.62 13.68 -3.03
CA LEU A 80 -6.18 12.47 -2.38
C LEU A 80 -5.90 11.37 -3.41
N LYS A 81 -4.76 10.70 -3.24
CA LYS A 81 -4.36 9.56 -4.08
C LYS A 81 -3.94 8.42 -3.18
N VAL A 82 -4.37 7.22 -3.51
CA VAL A 82 -3.84 6.01 -2.90
C VAL A 82 -2.41 5.78 -3.42
N HIS A 83 -1.45 5.64 -2.51
CA HIS A 83 -0.06 5.34 -2.84
C HIS A 83 0.18 3.84 -2.73
N SER A 84 0.57 3.22 -3.84
CA SER A 84 0.98 1.82 -3.85
C SER A 84 2.48 1.73 -3.59
N LEU A 85 2.88 1.10 -2.50
CA LEU A 85 4.25 1.02 -2.03
C LEU A 85 4.86 -0.35 -2.30
N VAL A 86 4.11 -1.42 -2.05
CA VAL A 86 4.50 -2.80 -2.32
C VAL A 86 3.48 -3.41 -3.28
N ARG A 87 3.94 -4.21 -4.23
CA ARG A 87 3.04 -4.89 -5.17
C ARG A 87 2.25 -5.97 -4.43
N GLU A 88 0.97 -6.16 -4.74
CA GLU A 88 0.11 -7.14 -4.08
C GLU A 88 0.64 -8.59 -4.15
N ARG A 89 1.39 -8.92 -5.20
CA ARG A 89 2.03 -10.23 -5.34
C ARG A 89 3.20 -10.44 -4.38
N ASP A 90 3.81 -9.36 -3.89
CA ASP A 90 4.94 -9.37 -2.99
C ASP A 90 4.43 -9.26 -1.54
N ARG A 91 5.21 -9.69 -0.56
CA ARG A 91 4.87 -9.62 0.85
C ARG A 91 5.31 -8.27 1.43
N ALA A 92 4.38 -7.48 1.95
CA ALA A 92 4.68 -6.34 2.81
C ALA A 92 4.83 -6.76 4.27
N TRP A 93 5.51 -5.94 5.08
CA TRP A 93 5.80 -6.20 6.49
C TRP A 93 5.03 -5.22 7.38
N HIS A 94 3.72 -5.44 7.53
CA HIS A 94 2.81 -4.55 8.24
C HIS A 94 2.17 -5.15 9.50
N ALA A 95 2.07 -6.49 9.59
CA ALA A 95 1.31 -7.16 10.63
C ALA A 95 2.16 -7.79 11.75
N GLY A 96 3.50 -7.65 11.69
CA GLY A 96 4.41 -8.19 12.70
C GLY A 96 4.17 -9.67 12.99
N ARG A 97 4.26 -10.05 14.28
CA ARG A 97 3.82 -11.37 14.77
C ARG A 97 2.30 -11.29 14.98
N SER A 98 1.56 -11.87 14.10
CA SER A 98 0.10 -11.79 14.06
C SER A 98 -0.56 -13.15 13.97
N SER A 99 -1.78 -13.24 14.49
CA SER A 99 -2.63 -14.43 14.34
C SER A 99 -4.11 -14.02 14.22
N TRP A 100 -4.85 -14.73 13.38
CA TRP A 100 -6.29 -14.54 13.20
C TRP A 100 -6.93 -15.87 12.81
N PHE A 101 -7.93 -16.32 13.57
CA PHE A 101 -8.63 -17.59 13.36
C PHE A 101 -7.70 -18.80 13.11
N GLY A 102 -6.61 -18.89 13.90
CA GLY A 102 -5.66 -19.98 13.81
C GLY A 102 -4.60 -19.83 12.70
N GLN A 103 -4.70 -18.84 11.86
CA GLN A 103 -3.65 -18.47 10.90
C GLN A 103 -2.66 -17.52 11.57
N THR A 104 -1.37 -17.82 11.47
CA THR A 104 -0.27 -16.98 11.96
C THR A 104 0.44 -16.28 10.81
N ASP A 105 1.26 -15.27 11.14
CA ASP A 105 2.12 -14.57 10.18
C ASP A 105 1.31 -13.98 9.01
N LEU A 106 0.31 -13.14 9.32
CA LEU A 106 -0.65 -12.57 8.36
C LEU A 106 0.01 -11.81 7.20
N ASN A 107 1.25 -11.34 7.35
CA ASN A 107 2.01 -10.76 6.24
C ASN A 107 2.07 -11.65 5.00
N TYR A 108 2.05 -12.98 5.16
CA TYR A 108 2.10 -13.92 4.03
C TYR A 108 0.77 -13.98 3.25
N SER A 109 -0.34 -13.68 3.89
CA SER A 109 -1.68 -13.91 3.35
C SER A 109 -2.56 -12.66 3.32
N SER A 110 -1.98 -11.46 3.47
CA SER A 110 -2.75 -10.23 3.52
C SER A 110 -2.21 -9.13 2.62
N ILE A 111 -3.09 -8.17 2.38
CA ILE A 111 -2.78 -6.82 1.90
C ILE A 111 -2.84 -5.89 3.10
N GLY A 112 -1.77 -5.15 3.37
CA GLY A 112 -1.74 -4.09 4.38
C GLY A 112 -2.11 -2.76 3.77
N ILE A 113 -2.99 -2.02 4.46
CA ILE A 113 -3.39 -0.66 4.11
C ILE A 113 -3.12 0.21 5.32
N GLU A 114 -2.34 1.26 5.13
CA GLU A 114 -2.06 2.28 6.16
C GLU A 114 -2.87 3.53 5.86
N LEU A 115 -3.64 3.98 6.84
CA LEU A 115 -4.34 5.25 6.80
C LEU A 115 -3.49 6.28 7.57
N VAL A 116 -3.14 7.38 6.92
CA VAL A 116 -2.48 8.48 7.61
C VAL A 116 -3.43 9.07 8.64
N ASN A 117 -3.00 9.08 9.88
CA ASN A 117 -3.77 9.64 10.98
C ASN A 117 -2.81 10.02 12.13
N LEU A 118 -2.87 11.25 12.58
CA LEU A 118 -2.01 11.82 13.63
C LEU A 118 -2.45 11.45 15.05
N SER A 119 -3.16 10.35 15.23
CA SER A 119 -3.43 9.82 16.57
C SER A 119 -2.12 9.52 17.28
N GLY A 120 -2.00 9.96 18.51
CA GLY A 120 -0.78 9.80 19.27
C GLY A 120 -1.03 9.72 20.78
N CYS A 121 -0.03 9.27 21.50
CA CYS A 121 -0.04 9.23 22.96
C CYS A 121 0.87 10.33 23.53
N ASP A 122 0.42 11.00 24.59
CA ASP A 122 1.20 12.03 25.29
C ASP A 122 2.45 11.46 26.00
N GLN A 123 2.46 10.14 26.23
CA GLN A 123 3.55 9.39 26.83
C GLN A 123 4.06 8.31 25.89
N PRO A 124 5.35 7.96 25.90
CA PRO A 124 5.84 6.81 25.17
C PRO A 124 5.06 5.53 25.55
N VAL A 125 4.58 4.78 24.58
CA VAL A 125 3.79 3.53 24.79
C VAL A 125 4.49 2.55 25.72
N GLN A 126 5.82 2.58 25.79
CA GLN A 126 6.64 1.75 26.68
C GLN A 126 6.48 2.08 28.18
N GLU A 127 6.00 3.28 28.50
CA GLU A 127 5.71 3.70 29.88
C GLU A 127 4.27 3.42 30.29
N LEU A 128 3.40 3.07 29.33
CA LEU A 128 2.03 2.68 29.57
C LEU A 128 1.99 1.21 29.98
N GLY A 129 1.71 0.96 31.25
CA GLY A 129 1.87 -0.36 31.89
C GLY A 129 0.83 -1.40 31.48
N ASN A 130 -0.28 -0.99 30.84
CA ASN A 130 -1.37 -1.88 30.42
C ASN A 130 -2.26 -1.23 29.34
N ASP A 131 -3.15 -2.02 28.71
CA ASP A 131 -4.02 -1.57 27.63
C ASP A 131 -4.98 -0.43 28.04
N LEU A 132 -5.39 -0.38 29.31
CA LEU A 132 -6.30 0.68 29.81
C LEU A 132 -5.58 2.03 29.84
N ASP A 133 -4.32 2.04 30.29
CA ASP A 133 -3.50 3.25 30.30
C ASP A 133 -3.28 3.80 28.89
N PHE A 134 -3.21 2.91 27.88
CA PHE A 134 -3.12 3.30 26.49
C PHE A 134 -4.36 4.11 26.04
N TYR A 135 -5.57 3.63 26.31
CA TYR A 135 -6.80 4.32 25.91
C TYR A 135 -7.07 5.63 26.66
N GLU A 136 -6.58 5.74 27.90
CA GLU A 136 -6.74 6.95 28.70
C GLU A 136 -5.75 8.07 28.35
N ASN A 137 -4.53 7.70 27.89
CA ASN A 137 -3.44 8.63 27.65
C ASN A 137 -3.13 8.88 26.17
N CYS A 138 -3.89 8.28 25.26
CA CYS A 138 -3.74 8.47 23.84
C CYS A 138 -4.87 9.30 23.26
N GLN A 139 -4.53 10.29 22.44
CA GLN A 139 -5.50 11.06 21.67
C GLN A 139 -5.72 10.33 20.34
N PHE A 140 -6.94 9.82 20.15
CA PHE A 140 -7.37 9.24 18.88
C PHE A 140 -8.07 10.33 18.06
N ARG A 141 -7.50 10.65 16.92
CA ARG A 141 -8.15 11.52 15.96
C ARG A 141 -9.20 10.72 15.19
N GLU A 142 -10.43 11.19 15.23
CA GLU A 142 -11.51 10.57 14.44
C GLU A 142 -11.22 10.70 12.94
N PHE A 143 -11.52 9.66 12.18
CA PHE A 143 -11.47 9.72 10.73
C PHE A 143 -12.59 10.61 10.22
N ASP A 144 -12.28 11.48 9.27
CA ASP A 144 -13.27 12.37 8.63
C ASP A 144 -14.20 11.55 7.72
N ASP A 145 -15.50 11.70 7.93
CA ASP A 145 -16.56 11.02 7.15
C ASP A 145 -16.71 11.57 5.71
N ARG A 146 -15.90 12.54 5.30
CA ARG A 146 -16.04 13.26 4.03
C ARG A 146 -15.18 12.71 2.90
#